data_add8dad1cfe0fd80e18267b141392a46
#
_entry.id   add8dad1cfe0fd80e18267b141392a46
#
_cell.length_a   1.000
_cell.length_b   1.000
_cell.length_c   1.000
_cell.angle_alpha   90.00
_cell.angle_beta   90.00
_cell.angle_gamma   90.00
#
_symmetry.space_group_name_H-M   'P 1'
#
loop_
_entity.id
_entity.type
_entity.pdbx_description
1 polymer ?
#
loop_
_entity_poly.entity_id
_entity_poly.type
_entity_poly.pdbx_seq_one_letter_code
_entity_poly.pdbx_strand_id
1 'polypeptide(L)'
;MTHKDDFIDIEEKIQKKIMQERHQDYGDYQENFALLAELFSIVLFDKIKVALTPEDVGHVMMALKLYRCTKRYKADSYDDLAIYCKMTKQIRQGKK
;
A
#
# COMPACT_ATOMS: atom_id res chain seq x y z
N MET A 1 4.65 13.63 24.26
CA MET A 1 4.24 13.19 22.93
C MET A 1 2.76 13.43 22.75
N THR A 2 2.34 13.92 21.61
CA THR A 2 0.93 14.22 21.37
C THR A 2 0.16 12.95 21.03
N HIS A 3 -1.16 12.98 21.23
CA HIS A 3 -2.04 11.87 20.84
C HIS A 3 -1.90 11.51 19.37
N LYS A 4 -1.57 12.49 18.54
CA LYS A 4 -1.38 12.29 17.12
C LYS A 4 -0.22 11.34 16.82
N ASP A 5 0.89 11.48 17.55
CA ASP A 5 2.05 10.62 17.37
C ASP A 5 1.77 9.19 17.83
N ASP A 6 1.06 9.03 18.94
CA ASP A 6 0.66 7.72 19.43
C ASP A 6 -0.24 7.01 18.41
N PHE A 7 -1.13 7.77 17.78
CA PHE A 7 -2.04 7.24 16.77
C PHE A 7 -1.29 6.73 15.53
N ILE A 8 -0.29 7.49 15.08
CA ILE A 8 0.53 7.11 13.94
C ILE A 8 1.32 5.83 14.24
N ASP A 9 1.89 5.72 15.44
CA ASP A 9 2.65 4.53 15.83
C ASP A 9 1.77 3.29 15.88
N ILE A 10 0.54 3.42 16.37
CA ILE A 10 -0.42 2.32 16.38
C ILE A 10 -0.78 1.91 14.96
N GLU A 11 -1.03 2.87 14.09
CA GLU A 11 -1.35 2.61 12.68
C GLU A 11 -0.22 1.87 11.98
N GLU A 12 1.02 2.28 12.20
CA GLU A 12 2.18 1.63 11.62
C GLU A 12 2.34 0.19 12.12
N LYS A 13 2.11 -0.05 13.40
CA LYS A 13 2.16 -1.40 13.96
C LYS A 13 1.09 -2.29 13.35
N ILE A 14 -0.11 -1.77 13.15
CA ILE A 14 -1.19 -2.50 12.51
C ILE A 14 -0.81 -2.83 11.07
N GLN A 15 -0.25 -1.89 10.34
CA GLN A 15 0.19 -2.11 8.97
C GLN A 15 1.28 -3.18 8.90
N LYS A 16 2.26 -3.13 9.78
CA LYS A 16 3.32 -4.15 9.83
C LYS A 16 2.74 -5.53 10.11
N LYS A 17 1.83 -5.61 11.06
CA LYS A 17 1.18 -6.87 11.40
C LYS A 17 0.42 -7.44 10.21
N ILE A 18 -0.33 -6.60 9.54
CA ILE A 18 -1.08 -7.01 8.34
C ILE A 18 -0.13 -7.51 7.26
N MET A 19 0.96 -6.80 7.03
CA MET A 19 1.95 -7.19 6.03
C MET A 19 2.60 -8.53 6.37
N GLN A 20 2.94 -8.73 7.65
CA GLN A 20 3.53 -10.00 8.10
C GLN A 20 2.56 -11.16 7.93
N GLU A 21 1.31 -10.97 8.33
CA GLU A 21 0.28 -11.99 8.17
C GLU A 21 0.10 -12.35 6.70
N ARG A 22 0.07 -11.37 5.82
CA ARG A 22 -0.06 -11.59 4.39
C ARG A 22 1.16 -12.31 3.81
N HIS A 23 2.34 -11.97 4.31
CA HIS A 23 3.55 -12.63 3.87
C HIS A 23 3.54 -14.11 4.25
N GLN A 24 3.00 -14.44 5.41
CA GLN A 24 2.81 -15.82 5.85
C GLN A 24 1.76 -16.55 5.02
N ASP A 25 0.82 -15.82 4.44
CA ASP A 25 -0.27 -16.37 3.64
C ASP A 25 0.06 -16.42 2.14
N TYR A 26 1.31 -16.70 1.79
CA TYR A 26 1.72 -17.03 0.41
C TYR A 26 1.70 -15.88 -0.60
N GLY A 27 2.16 -14.71 -0.18
CA GLY A 27 2.31 -13.59 -1.10
C GLY A 27 1.00 -12.97 -1.52
N ASP A 28 0.03 -12.99 -0.64
CA ASP A 28 -1.32 -12.50 -0.91
C ASP A 28 -1.42 -11.02 -1.24
N TYR A 29 -0.31 -10.28 -1.16
CA TYR A 29 -0.36 -8.87 -1.54
C TYR A 29 -0.88 -8.68 -2.97
N GLN A 30 -0.60 -9.61 -3.88
CA GLN A 30 -1.10 -9.52 -5.24
C GLN A 30 -2.61 -9.68 -5.30
N GLU A 31 -3.15 -10.64 -4.54
CA GLU A 31 -4.59 -10.82 -4.42
C GLU A 31 -5.25 -9.61 -3.79
N ASN A 32 -4.63 -9.07 -2.73
CA ASN A 32 -5.14 -7.87 -2.08
C ASN A 32 -5.14 -6.66 -3.00
N PHE A 33 -4.09 -6.49 -3.79
CA PHE A 33 -4.03 -5.39 -4.74
C PHE A 33 -5.13 -5.54 -5.81
N ALA A 34 -5.39 -6.78 -6.24
CA ALA A 34 -6.46 -7.04 -7.19
C ALA A 34 -7.83 -6.71 -6.60
N LEU A 35 -8.09 -7.13 -5.36
CA LEU A 35 -9.34 -6.81 -4.68
C LEU A 35 -9.52 -5.32 -4.45
N LEU A 36 -8.44 -4.64 -4.04
CA LEU A 36 -8.47 -3.19 -3.85
C LEU A 36 -8.70 -2.46 -5.17
N ALA A 37 -8.13 -2.96 -6.26
CA ALA A 37 -8.37 -2.38 -7.57
C ALA A 37 -9.85 -2.46 -7.95
N GLU A 38 -10.49 -3.60 -7.72
CA GLU A 38 -11.91 -3.77 -7.95
C GLU A 38 -12.73 -2.83 -7.07
N LEU A 39 -12.42 -2.79 -5.79
CA LEU A 39 -13.12 -1.94 -4.84
C LEU A 39 -12.98 -0.47 -5.20
N PHE A 40 -11.77 -0.01 -5.47
CA PHE A 40 -11.52 1.38 -5.88
C PHE A 40 -12.25 1.71 -7.18
N SER A 41 -12.27 0.78 -8.12
CA SER A 41 -12.98 0.99 -9.39
C SER A 41 -14.48 1.16 -9.18
N ILE A 42 -15.05 0.43 -8.23
CA ILE A 42 -16.46 0.57 -7.87
C ILE A 42 -16.72 1.92 -7.20
N VAL A 43 -15.90 2.24 -6.20
CA VAL A 43 -16.07 3.48 -5.42
C VAL A 43 -15.89 4.72 -6.30
N LEU A 44 -14.95 4.67 -7.25
CA LEU A 44 -14.61 5.80 -8.10
C LEU A 44 -15.27 5.71 -9.48
N PHE A 45 -16.28 4.86 -9.64
CA PHE A 45 -16.88 4.55 -10.92
C PHE A 45 -17.21 5.79 -11.77
N ASP A 46 -17.78 6.82 -11.14
CA ASP A 46 -18.17 8.03 -11.83
C ASP A 46 -17.00 8.98 -12.13
N LYS A 47 -15.81 8.67 -11.65
CA LYS A 47 -14.66 9.58 -11.76
C LYS A 47 -13.53 9.03 -12.61
N ILE A 48 -13.50 7.74 -12.88
CA ILE A 48 -12.44 7.12 -13.69
C ILE A 48 -13.00 6.64 -15.02
N LYS A 49 -12.15 6.62 -16.04
CA LYS A 49 -12.54 6.18 -17.38
C LYS A 49 -12.38 4.67 -17.57
N VAL A 50 -11.42 4.09 -16.88
CA VAL A 50 -11.06 2.68 -17.02
C VAL A 50 -10.92 2.10 -15.63
N ALA A 51 -11.22 0.81 -15.48
CA ALA A 51 -11.01 0.12 -14.21
C ALA A 51 -9.55 0.17 -13.79
N LEU A 52 -9.33 0.30 -12.49
CA LEU A 52 -7.98 0.29 -11.93
C LEU A 52 -7.42 -1.14 -11.93
N THR A 53 -6.11 -1.23 -12.08
CA THR A 53 -5.38 -2.49 -12.07
C THR A 53 -4.65 -2.67 -10.73
N PRO A 54 -4.19 -3.89 -10.42
CA PRO A 54 -3.33 -4.07 -9.24
C PRO A 54 -2.09 -3.19 -9.24
N GLU A 55 -1.51 -2.94 -10.40
CA GLU A 55 -0.37 -2.03 -10.51
C GLU A 55 -0.75 -0.60 -10.12
N ASP A 56 -1.94 -0.16 -10.50
CA ASP A 56 -2.46 1.15 -10.10
C ASP A 56 -2.57 1.27 -8.58
N VAL A 57 -3.01 0.22 -7.91
CA VAL A 57 -3.05 0.18 -6.45
C VAL A 57 -1.66 0.36 -5.88
N GLY A 58 -0.66 -0.32 -6.47
CA GLY A 58 0.72 -0.15 -6.06
C GLY A 58 1.18 1.29 -6.15
N HIS A 59 0.86 1.96 -7.26
CA HIS A 59 1.21 3.37 -7.43
C HIS A 59 0.54 4.26 -6.39
N VAL A 60 -0.71 3.99 -6.06
CA VAL A 60 -1.43 4.75 -5.02
C VAL A 60 -0.77 4.55 -3.65
N MET A 61 -0.41 3.32 -3.31
CA MET A 61 0.26 3.03 -2.05
C MET A 61 1.63 3.70 -1.98
N MET A 62 2.38 3.70 -3.08
CA MET A 62 3.66 4.40 -3.15
C MET A 62 3.48 5.90 -2.94
N ALA A 63 2.45 6.50 -3.56
CA ALA A 63 2.17 7.92 -3.39
C ALA A 63 1.82 8.25 -1.95
N LEU A 64 1.03 7.41 -1.30
CA LEU A 64 0.68 7.58 0.10
C LEU A 64 1.91 7.55 1.00
N LYS A 65 2.79 6.57 0.79
CA LYS A 65 4.01 6.45 1.58
C LYS A 65 4.98 7.60 1.31
N LEU A 66 5.07 8.02 0.06
CA LEU A 66 5.89 9.18 -0.30
C LEU A 66 5.38 10.43 0.41
N TYR A 67 4.07 10.64 0.44
CA TYR A 67 3.46 11.75 1.14
C TYR A 67 3.84 11.74 2.63
N ARG A 68 3.79 10.57 3.27
CA ARG A 68 4.17 10.43 4.67
C ARG A 68 5.64 10.80 4.90
N CYS A 69 6.51 10.43 3.97
CA CYS A 69 7.93 10.79 4.06
C CYS A 69 8.14 12.29 4.07
N THR A 70 7.29 13.06 3.39
CA THR A 70 7.43 14.52 3.31
C THR A 70 6.92 15.23 4.57
N LYS A 71 6.12 14.56 5.39
CA LYS A 71 5.51 15.19 6.56
C LYS A 71 6.35 15.04 7.81
N ARG A 72 6.96 13.89 7.98
CA ARG A 72 7.75 13.61 9.16
C ARG A 72 8.72 12.48 8.84
N TYR A 73 9.97 12.67 9.20
CA TYR A 73 10.95 11.61 8.98
C TYR A 73 10.65 10.42 9.87
N LYS A 74 10.51 9.27 9.25
CA LYS A 74 10.51 7.95 9.88
C LYS A 74 11.14 6.98 8.91
N ALA A 75 12.12 6.25 9.38
CA ALA A 75 12.81 5.24 8.55
C ALA A 75 11.80 4.24 7.99
N ASP A 76 10.80 3.84 8.80
CA ASP A 76 9.78 2.89 8.38
C ASP A 76 8.98 3.36 7.16
N SER A 77 8.75 4.65 7.03
CA SER A 77 8.01 5.18 5.87
C SER A 77 8.79 5.00 4.57
N TYR A 78 10.10 5.21 4.63
CA TYR A 78 10.96 4.96 3.47
C TYR A 78 11.08 3.46 3.17
N ASP A 79 11.16 2.64 4.21
CA ASP A 79 11.20 1.19 4.04
C ASP A 79 9.90 0.68 3.42
N ASP A 80 8.76 1.19 3.88
CA ASP A 80 7.45 0.83 3.31
C ASP A 80 7.35 1.24 1.84
N LEU A 81 7.83 2.45 1.53
CA LEU A 81 7.84 2.92 0.14
C LEU A 81 8.65 1.98 -0.74
N ALA A 82 9.82 1.57 -0.27
CA ALA A 82 10.68 0.64 -1.01
C ALA A 82 9.99 -0.72 -1.23
N ILE A 83 9.29 -1.21 -0.21
CA ILE A 83 8.55 -2.48 -0.29
C ILE A 83 7.43 -2.38 -1.33
N TYR A 84 6.63 -1.32 -1.29
CA TYR A 84 5.57 -1.14 -2.28
C TYR A 84 6.12 -0.96 -3.69
N CYS A 85 7.26 -0.30 -3.81
CA CYS A 85 7.94 -0.17 -5.09
C CYS A 85 8.31 -1.55 -5.65
N LYS A 86 8.89 -2.40 -4.82
CA LYS A 86 9.26 -3.76 -5.22
C LYS A 86 8.04 -4.60 -5.60
N MET A 87 7.00 -4.55 -4.78
CA MET A 87 5.77 -5.30 -5.06
C MET A 87 5.14 -4.85 -6.37
N THR A 88 5.06 -3.55 -6.59
CA THR A 88 4.46 -2.99 -7.80
C THR A 88 5.26 -3.41 -9.04
N LYS A 89 6.58 -3.37 -8.94
CA LYS A 89 7.46 -3.83 -10.01
C LYS A 89 7.22 -5.31 -10.32
N GLN A 90 7.08 -6.14 -9.30
CA GLN A 90 6.82 -7.58 -9.48
C GLN A 90 5.48 -7.83 -10.16
N ILE A 91 4.46 -7.06 -9.80
CA ILE A 91 3.15 -7.14 -10.47
C ILE A 91 3.31 -6.80 -11.96
N ARG A 92 4.01 -5.70 -12.26
CA ARG A 92 4.26 -5.28 -13.63
C ARG A 92 5.00 -6.35 -14.43
N GLN A 93 5.94 -7.02 -13.82
CA GLN A 93 6.75 -8.06 -14.46
C GLN A 93 6.03 -9.40 -14.54
N GLY A 94 4.86 -9.54 -13.93
CA GLY A 94 4.15 -10.80 -13.87
C GLY A 94 4.78 -11.83 -12.95
N LYS A 95 5.62 -11.41 -12.03
CA LYS A 95 6.28 -12.30 -11.06
C LYS A 95 5.44 -12.44 -9.81
N LYS A 96 5.45 -13.61 -9.25
CA LYS A 96 4.77 -13.89 -7.98
C LYS A 96 5.75 -13.94 -6.82
#